data_ef7f71163e145ceb76762ea4f904651c
#
_entry.id   ef7f71163e145ceb76762ea4f904651c
#
_cell.length_a   1.000
_cell.length_b   1.000
_cell.length_c   1.000
_cell.angle_alpha   90.00
_cell.angle_beta   90.00
_cell.angle_gamma   90.00
#
_symmetry.space_group_name_H-M   'P 1'
#
loop_
_entity.id
_entity.type
_entity.pdbx_description
1 polymer ?
#
loop_
_entity_poly.entity_id
_entity_poly.type
_entity_poly.pdbx_seq_one_letter_code
_entity_poly.pdbx_strand_id
1 'polypeptide(L)'
;MTLPAPSIDARALVTGASQGIGMAIARDLAKLGHNLILVARRADILAQLADELERKHSIIAEVYPCDLADPDQLHKLIDDIRDRNINIIINSAGIASFGPFINQDWNYETTQFALNATAVFELTHAVLPGMIRRTTGAICNVGSAAGNIPIPNNATYVLTKAGVNAFTEALHYELKNTGVSCTLLAPGPVRDAVIPENEKSIVDKVVPDVLWTTYESCAKETLEAMAKNRRRVVPGPLSKAMNVVSSVAPTRVLSPVMGWFYKKMS
;
A
#
# COMPACT_ATOMS: atom_id res chain seq x y z
N MET A 1 -12.60 -17.31 3.74
CA MET A 1 -12.92 -16.09 4.49
C MET A 1 -13.52 -15.09 3.53
N THR A 2 -14.40 -14.24 3.99
CA THR A 2 -14.89 -13.06 3.27
C THR A 2 -14.28 -11.83 3.94
N LEU A 3 -14.29 -10.66 3.29
CA LEU A 3 -14.00 -9.42 4.00
C LEU A 3 -14.92 -9.30 5.23
N PRO A 4 -14.45 -8.69 6.34
CA PRO A 4 -15.35 -8.37 7.46
C PRO A 4 -16.58 -7.64 6.96
N ALA A 5 -17.75 -8.00 7.45
CA ALA A 5 -18.98 -7.33 7.04
C ALA A 5 -18.98 -5.84 7.50
N PRO A 6 -19.58 -4.93 6.73
CA PRO A 6 -19.83 -3.57 7.19
C PRO A 6 -20.66 -3.56 8.48
N SER A 7 -20.34 -2.65 9.39
CA SER A 7 -21.06 -2.46 10.64
C SER A 7 -21.04 -0.98 11.02
N ILE A 8 -22.05 -0.53 11.74
CA ILE A 8 -22.17 0.87 12.18
C ILE A 8 -20.97 1.28 13.07
N ASP A 9 -20.48 0.36 13.88
CA ASP A 9 -19.39 0.61 14.84
C ASP A 9 -18.01 0.30 14.25
N ALA A 10 -17.94 -0.37 13.10
CA ALA A 10 -16.67 -0.74 12.49
C ALA A 10 -16.17 0.33 11.52
N ARG A 11 -14.85 0.41 11.38
CA ARG A 11 -14.17 1.32 10.46
C ARG A 11 -13.13 0.58 9.61
N ALA A 12 -13.07 0.94 8.35
CA ALA A 12 -11.94 0.63 7.50
C ALA A 12 -10.99 1.83 7.49
N LEU A 13 -9.78 1.64 8.01
CA LEU A 13 -8.75 2.67 8.02
C LEU A 13 -7.93 2.57 6.73
N VAL A 14 -7.81 3.67 5.99
CA VAL A 14 -7.05 3.74 4.74
C VAL A 14 -6.01 4.85 4.82
N THR A 15 -4.73 4.48 4.81
CA THR A 15 -3.65 5.45 4.71
C THR A 15 -3.29 5.78 3.26
N GLY A 16 -2.79 6.99 2.99
CA GLY A 16 -2.57 7.44 1.62
C GLY A 16 -3.87 7.66 0.83
N ALA A 17 -4.98 7.93 1.53
CA ALA A 17 -6.31 8.01 0.93
C ALA A 17 -6.53 9.22 0.03
N SER A 18 -5.60 10.19 0.00
CA SER A 18 -5.77 11.42 -0.80
C SER A 18 -5.42 11.27 -2.28
N GLN A 19 -4.93 10.10 -2.73
CA GLN A 19 -4.61 9.83 -4.14
C GLN A 19 -4.34 8.34 -4.40
N GLY A 20 -4.25 7.97 -5.68
CA GLY A 20 -3.72 6.70 -6.13
C GLY A 20 -4.49 5.47 -5.62
N ILE A 21 -3.74 4.42 -5.30
CA ILE A 21 -4.29 3.12 -4.88
C ILE A 21 -5.13 3.27 -3.61
N GLY A 22 -4.67 4.05 -2.62
CA GLY A 22 -5.39 4.26 -1.37
C GLY A 22 -6.76 4.89 -1.59
N MET A 23 -6.85 5.95 -2.43
CA MET A 23 -8.12 6.57 -2.80
C MET A 23 -9.05 5.61 -3.54
N ALA A 24 -8.52 4.83 -4.48
CA ALA A 24 -9.31 3.86 -5.23
C ALA A 24 -9.88 2.76 -4.32
N ILE A 25 -9.06 2.22 -3.39
CA ILE A 25 -9.54 1.24 -2.40
C ILE A 25 -10.58 1.85 -1.45
N ALA A 26 -10.39 3.10 -1.00
CA ALA A 26 -11.37 3.79 -0.17
C ALA A 26 -12.74 3.92 -0.87
N ARG A 27 -12.74 4.27 -2.16
CA ARG A 27 -13.97 4.30 -2.98
C ARG A 27 -14.65 2.94 -3.09
N ASP A 28 -13.89 1.88 -3.29
CA ASP A 28 -14.47 0.54 -3.41
C ASP A 28 -14.97 0.00 -2.07
N LEU A 29 -14.29 0.29 -0.95
CA LEU A 29 -14.78 -0.03 0.40
C LEU A 29 -16.07 0.72 0.73
N ALA A 30 -16.18 2.00 0.35
CA ALA A 30 -17.39 2.78 0.50
C ALA A 30 -18.56 2.18 -0.30
N LYS A 31 -18.34 1.75 -1.55
CA LYS A 31 -19.35 1.02 -2.36
C LYS A 31 -19.84 -0.27 -1.71
N LEU A 32 -18.97 -0.91 -0.92
CA LEU A 32 -19.30 -2.11 -0.14
C LEU A 32 -20.00 -1.78 1.19
N GLY A 33 -20.23 -0.49 1.51
CA GLY A 33 -20.92 -0.03 2.70
C GLY A 33 -20.06 0.12 3.95
N HIS A 34 -18.74 0.08 3.83
CA HIS A 34 -17.84 0.28 4.97
C HIS A 34 -17.75 1.76 5.36
N ASN A 35 -17.87 2.05 6.66
CA ASN A 35 -17.45 3.33 7.22
C ASN A 35 -15.94 3.44 7.22
N LEU A 36 -15.42 4.63 6.96
CA LEU A 36 -14.00 4.85 6.69
C LEU A 36 -13.34 5.79 7.70
N ILE A 37 -12.04 5.62 7.91
CA ILE A 37 -11.12 6.64 8.40
C ILE A 37 -10.11 6.89 7.28
N LEU A 38 -10.12 8.09 6.71
CA LEU A 38 -9.27 8.49 5.60
C LEU A 38 -8.06 9.24 6.14
N VAL A 39 -6.86 8.66 5.99
CA VAL A 39 -5.62 9.20 6.55
C VAL A 39 -4.67 9.65 5.44
N ALA A 40 -4.30 10.92 5.43
CA ALA A 40 -3.24 11.52 4.61
C ALA A 40 -2.92 12.93 5.12
N ARG A 41 -1.90 13.59 4.53
CA ARG A 41 -1.53 14.96 4.92
C ARG A 41 -2.47 16.04 4.40
N ARG A 42 -3.09 15.84 3.22
CA ARG A 42 -3.92 16.84 2.52
C ARG A 42 -5.35 16.78 3.01
N ALA A 43 -5.66 17.62 4.01
CA ALA A 43 -6.98 17.67 4.66
C ALA A 43 -8.11 18.03 3.67
N ASP A 44 -7.86 18.97 2.78
CA ASP A 44 -8.80 19.44 1.76
C ASP A 44 -9.22 18.33 0.78
N ILE A 45 -8.27 17.53 0.30
CA ILE A 45 -8.53 16.39 -0.58
C ILE A 45 -9.31 15.30 0.16
N LEU A 46 -8.93 15.04 1.41
CA LEU A 46 -9.64 14.06 2.23
C LEU A 46 -11.09 14.48 2.49
N ALA A 47 -11.34 15.76 2.78
CA ALA A 47 -12.68 16.30 2.99
C ALA A 47 -13.55 16.16 1.74
N GLN A 48 -13.01 16.53 0.57
CA GLN A 48 -13.71 16.36 -0.71
C GLN A 48 -14.06 14.89 -0.98
N LEU A 49 -13.13 13.97 -0.70
CA LEU A 49 -13.35 12.54 -0.86
C LEU A 49 -14.41 12.04 0.14
N ALA A 50 -14.34 12.45 1.40
CA ALA A 50 -15.31 12.08 2.42
C ALA A 50 -16.73 12.51 2.01
N ASP A 51 -16.91 13.79 1.64
CA ASP A 51 -18.20 14.33 1.16
C ASP A 51 -18.73 13.57 -0.06
N GLU A 52 -17.84 13.19 -1.00
CA GLU A 52 -18.20 12.38 -2.16
C GLU A 52 -18.75 11.02 -1.72
N LEU A 53 -18.03 10.32 -0.83
CA LEU A 53 -18.34 8.96 -0.44
C LEU A 53 -19.59 8.88 0.44
N GLU A 54 -19.75 9.81 1.38
CA GLU A 54 -20.94 9.89 2.23
C GLU A 54 -22.22 10.12 1.43
N ARG A 55 -22.17 11.07 0.48
CA ARG A 55 -23.32 11.35 -0.40
C ARG A 55 -23.69 10.19 -1.31
N LYS A 56 -22.69 9.44 -1.83
CA LYS A 56 -22.93 8.37 -2.80
C LYS A 56 -23.33 7.04 -2.16
N HIS A 57 -22.83 6.77 -0.94
CA HIS A 57 -22.90 5.42 -0.37
C HIS A 57 -23.56 5.35 1.01
N SER A 58 -23.98 6.51 1.56
CA SER A 58 -24.64 6.59 2.89
C SER A 58 -23.80 5.94 4.01
N ILE A 59 -22.48 6.15 3.96
CA ILE A 59 -21.51 5.71 4.95
C ILE A 59 -21.03 6.92 5.77
N ILE A 60 -20.23 6.65 6.81
CA ILE A 60 -19.46 7.68 7.54
C ILE A 60 -18.03 7.65 7.05
N ALA A 61 -17.48 8.79 6.65
CA ALA A 61 -16.10 8.93 6.21
C ALA A 61 -15.36 9.98 7.06
N GLU A 62 -14.66 9.52 8.08
CA GLU A 62 -13.90 10.38 8.99
C GLU A 62 -12.60 10.83 8.34
N VAL A 63 -12.34 12.13 8.34
CA VAL A 63 -11.11 12.74 7.83
C VAL A 63 -10.08 12.84 8.95
N TYR A 64 -8.90 12.26 8.75
CA TYR A 64 -7.80 12.28 9.71
C TYR A 64 -6.51 12.80 9.03
N PRO A 65 -6.27 14.12 9.04
CA PRO A 65 -5.02 14.69 8.53
C PRO A 65 -3.84 14.28 9.39
N CYS A 66 -2.86 13.60 8.79
CA CYS A 66 -1.71 13.07 9.52
C CYS A 66 -0.51 12.91 8.59
N ASP A 67 0.66 13.38 9.00
CA ASP A 67 1.93 12.97 8.43
C ASP A 67 2.44 11.72 9.17
N LEU A 68 2.30 10.58 8.53
CA LEU A 68 2.71 9.29 9.08
C LEU A 68 4.23 9.10 9.18
N ALA A 69 5.02 10.02 8.61
CA ALA A 69 6.47 10.03 8.80
C ALA A 69 6.89 10.83 10.04
N ASP A 70 5.97 11.61 10.62
CA ASP A 70 6.15 12.32 11.88
C ASP A 70 5.76 11.38 13.04
N PRO A 71 6.69 11.01 13.94
CA PRO A 71 6.41 10.05 15.02
C PRO A 71 5.32 10.52 15.98
N ASP A 72 5.24 11.82 16.28
CA ASP A 72 4.26 12.34 17.24
C ASP A 72 2.84 12.25 16.65
N GLN A 73 2.69 12.57 15.36
CA GLN A 73 1.41 12.46 14.66
C GLN A 73 1.00 10.98 14.47
N LEU A 74 1.96 10.11 14.14
CA LEU A 74 1.71 8.67 14.01
C LEU A 74 1.26 8.06 15.35
N HIS A 75 1.96 8.37 16.45
CA HIS A 75 1.60 7.86 17.78
C HIS A 75 0.23 8.40 18.23
N LYS A 76 -0.07 9.66 17.94
CA LYS A 76 -1.40 10.20 18.21
C LYS A 76 -2.50 9.44 17.44
N LEU A 77 -2.30 9.17 16.16
CA LEU A 77 -3.25 8.36 15.39
C LEU A 77 -3.39 6.95 16.00
N ILE A 78 -2.29 6.33 16.40
CA ILE A 78 -2.28 5.00 17.03
C ILE A 78 -3.11 5.01 18.32
N ASP A 79 -2.93 6.01 19.17
CA ASP A 79 -3.68 6.12 20.43
C ASP A 79 -5.18 6.34 20.14
N ASP A 80 -5.52 7.17 19.16
CA ASP A 80 -6.91 7.43 18.78
C ASP A 80 -7.63 6.22 18.19
N ILE A 81 -6.91 5.26 17.55
CA ILE A 81 -7.53 4.10 16.90
C ILE A 81 -7.42 2.79 17.69
N ARG A 82 -6.55 2.72 18.69
CA ARG A 82 -6.21 1.49 19.43
C ARG A 82 -7.42 0.76 20.00
N ASP A 83 -8.36 1.50 20.56
CA ASP A 83 -9.55 0.95 21.21
C ASP A 83 -10.79 0.98 20.30
N ARG A 84 -10.64 1.47 19.07
CA ARG A 84 -11.73 1.51 18.09
C ARG A 84 -11.89 0.15 17.38
N ASN A 85 -13.08 -0.07 16.86
CA ASN A 85 -13.36 -1.25 16.04
C ASN A 85 -12.84 -1.05 14.60
N ILE A 86 -11.51 -1.11 14.44
CA ILE A 86 -10.90 -1.16 13.11
C ILE A 86 -10.96 -2.60 12.62
N ASN A 87 -11.83 -2.89 11.65
CA ASN A 87 -12.01 -4.24 11.09
C ASN A 87 -11.27 -4.44 9.76
N ILE A 88 -10.91 -3.35 9.07
CA ILE A 88 -10.06 -3.36 7.87
C ILE A 88 -8.98 -2.29 8.04
N ILE A 89 -7.74 -2.60 7.66
CA ILE A 89 -6.69 -1.61 7.51
C ILE A 89 -6.01 -1.77 6.16
N ILE A 90 -5.84 -0.65 5.46
CA ILE A 90 -5.11 -0.54 4.20
C ILE A 90 -3.93 0.42 4.41
N ASN A 91 -2.74 -0.12 4.56
CA ASN A 91 -1.49 0.63 4.66
C ASN A 91 -0.97 0.94 3.24
N SER A 92 -1.44 2.06 2.66
CA SER A 92 -1.14 2.46 1.28
C SER A 92 -0.32 3.74 1.15
N ALA A 93 -0.07 4.46 2.24
CA ALA A 93 0.81 5.61 2.21
C ALA A 93 2.24 5.21 1.83
N GLY A 94 2.90 6.00 0.99
CA GLY A 94 4.28 5.74 0.60
C GLY A 94 4.81 6.76 -0.40
N ILE A 95 6.13 6.92 -0.42
CA ILE A 95 6.89 7.75 -1.35
C ILE A 95 8.07 6.96 -1.90
N ALA A 96 8.72 7.46 -2.94
CA ALA A 96 9.93 6.88 -3.51
C ALA A 96 10.96 7.97 -3.80
N SER A 97 12.24 7.64 -3.64
CA SER A 97 13.39 8.41 -4.11
C SER A 97 14.03 7.71 -5.29
N PHE A 98 14.62 8.47 -6.18
CA PHE A 98 15.31 7.96 -7.35
C PHE A 98 16.66 8.66 -7.51
N GLY A 99 17.69 7.90 -7.87
CA GLY A 99 19.05 8.37 -8.05
C GLY A 99 20.05 7.63 -7.16
N PRO A 100 21.37 7.84 -7.40
CA PRO A 100 22.43 7.21 -6.60
C PRO A 100 22.29 7.53 -5.12
N PHE A 101 22.32 6.52 -4.25
CA PHE A 101 22.10 6.67 -2.81
C PHE A 101 23.03 7.72 -2.15
N ILE A 102 24.27 7.80 -2.60
CA ILE A 102 25.24 8.77 -2.09
C ILE A 102 24.83 10.23 -2.32
N ASN A 103 23.98 10.49 -3.32
CA ASN A 103 23.52 11.83 -3.69
C ASN A 103 22.11 12.15 -3.15
N GLN A 104 21.47 11.22 -2.45
CA GLN A 104 20.13 11.44 -1.92
C GLN A 104 20.16 12.34 -0.69
N ASP A 105 19.11 13.13 -0.51
CA ASP A 105 18.89 13.90 0.73
C ASP A 105 18.57 12.95 1.88
N TRP A 106 19.38 12.98 2.94
CA TRP A 106 19.24 12.08 4.07
C TRP A 106 17.90 12.22 4.80
N ASN A 107 17.37 13.45 4.89
CA ASN A 107 16.07 13.68 5.54
C ASN A 107 14.93 13.07 4.73
N TYR A 108 15.03 13.14 3.39
CA TYR A 108 14.05 12.50 2.51
C TYR A 108 14.12 10.97 2.62
N GLU A 109 15.32 10.40 2.66
CA GLU A 109 15.53 8.94 2.80
C GLU A 109 14.98 8.40 4.13
N THR A 110 15.24 9.11 5.24
CA THR A 110 14.71 8.74 6.56
C THR A 110 13.18 8.92 6.63
N THR A 111 12.64 9.99 6.04
CA THR A 111 11.20 10.19 5.88
C THR A 111 10.56 9.06 5.08
N GLN A 112 11.20 8.65 3.98
CA GLN A 112 10.74 7.52 3.16
C GLN A 112 10.73 6.21 3.95
N PHE A 113 11.76 5.96 4.77
CA PHE A 113 11.80 4.76 5.61
C PHE A 113 10.71 4.80 6.68
N ALA A 114 10.55 5.92 7.37
CA ALA A 114 9.52 6.11 8.39
C ALA A 114 8.11 5.88 7.80
N LEU A 115 7.80 6.52 6.67
CA LEU A 115 6.49 6.41 6.04
C LEU A 115 6.22 5.01 5.47
N ASN A 116 7.19 4.47 4.69
CA ASN A 116 6.95 3.24 3.93
C ASN A 116 7.06 1.96 4.76
N ALA A 117 7.81 1.97 5.87
CA ALA A 117 8.08 0.79 6.68
C ALA A 117 7.61 0.94 8.13
N THR A 118 8.10 1.95 8.86
CA THR A 118 7.78 2.12 10.28
C THR A 118 6.28 2.33 10.51
N ALA A 119 5.64 3.23 9.78
CA ALA A 119 4.21 3.49 9.92
C ALA A 119 3.37 2.23 9.60
N VAL A 120 3.73 1.46 8.57
CA VAL A 120 3.05 0.20 8.23
C VAL A 120 3.14 -0.81 9.37
N PHE A 121 4.33 -0.96 9.96
CA PHE A 121 4.60 -1.87 11.06
C PHE A 121 3.82 -1.47 12.31
N GLU A 122 3.90 -0.20 12.73
CA GLU A 122 3.27 0.29 13.95
C GLU A 122 1.73 0.30 13.86
N LEU A 123 1.16 0.76 12.75
CA LEU A 123 -0.29 0.75 12.54
C LEU A 123 -0.85 -0.68 12.51
N THR A 124 -0.14 -1.60 11.85
CA THR A 124 -0.53 -3.02 11.84
C THR A 124 -0.52 -3.59 13.26
N HIS A 125 0.54 -3.33 14.04
CA HIS A 125 0.65 -3.76 15.42
C HIS A 125 -0.46 -3.17 16.30
N ALA A 126 -0.81 -1.89 16.11
CA ALA A 126 -1.83 -1.20 16.90
C ALA A 126 -3.23 -1.81 16.76
N VAL A 127 -3.64 -2.20 15.53
CA VAL A 127 -5.00 -2.71 15.27
C VAL A 127 -5.14 -4.22 15.49
N LEU A 128 -4.04 -4.96 15.36
CA LEU A 128 -4.03 -6.43 15.36
C LEU A 128 -4.60 -7.06 16.64
N PRO A 129 -4.27 -6.61 17.87
CA PRO A 129 -4.84 -7.19 19.09
C PRO A 129 -6.36 -7.09 19.14
N GLY A 130 -6.93 -5.95 18.70
CA GLY A 130 -8.38 -5.75 18.61
C GLY A 130 -9.03 -6.70 17.59
N MET A 131 -8.43 -6.88 16.42
CA MET A 131 -8.92 -7.81 15.40
C MET A 131 -8.91 -9.26 15.90
N ILE A 132 -7.83 -9.69 16.57
CA ILE A 132 -7.71 -11.05 17.11
C ILE A 132 -8.76 -11.29 18.20
N ARG A 133 -8.96 -10.36 19.15
CA ARG A 133 -9.99 -10.49 20.19
C ARG A 133 -11.41 -10.64 19.59
N ARG A 134 -11.68 -9.97 18.49
CA ARG A 134 -12.97 -10.07 17.79
C ARG A 134 -13.04 -11.25 16.81
N THR A 135 -11.93 -11.98 16.62
CA THR A 135 -11.81 -13.06 15.61
C THR A 135 -12.23 -12.65 14.20
N THR A 136 -12.06 -11.37 13.89
CA THR A 136 -12.40 -10.80 12.58
C THR A 136 -11.54 -9.59 12.28
N GLY A 137 -10.95 -9.57 11.10
CA GLY A 137 -10.13 -8.46 10.62
C GLY A 137 -9.52 -8.74 9.25
N ALA A 138 -9.19 -7.68 8.53
CA ALA A 138 -8.49 -7.78 7.25
C ALA A 138 -7.42 -6.69 7.14
N ILE A 139 -6.19 -7.10 6.90
CA ILE A 139 -5.02 -6.24 6.77
C ILE A 139 -4.53 -6.30 5.32
N CYS A 140 -4.30 -5.15 4.72
CA CYS A 140 -3.60 -5.03 3.45
C CYS A 140 -2.41 -4.09 3.59
N ASN A 141 -1.22 -4.57 3.35
CA ASN A 141 -0.03 -3.75 3.26
C ASN A 141 0.40 -3.58 1.80
N VAL A 142 0.58 -2.34 1.37
CA VAL A 142 1.00 -2.03 0.01
C VAL A 142 2.53 -2.03 -0.05
N GLY A 143 3.04 -3.18 -0.47
CA GLY A 143 4.44 -3.36 -0.83
C GLY A 143 4.74 -2.88 -2.25
N SER A 144 5.53 -3.64 -2.98
CA SER A 144 5.83 -3.43 -4.40
C SER A 144 6.46 -4.67 -5.01
N ALA A 145 6.29 -4.87 -6.31
CA ALA A 145 7.10 -5.82 -7.08
C ALA A 145 8.60 -5.48 -7.01
N ALA A 146 8.93 -4.19 -6.87
CA ALA A 146 10.30 -3.70 -6.67
C ALA A 146 10.98 -4.26 -5.41
N GLY A 147 10.22 -4.61 -4.37
CA GLY A 147 10.76 -5.23 -3.15
C GLY A 147 11.28 -6.67 -3.34
N ASN A 148 11.13 -7.27 -4.53
CA ASN A 148 11.59 -8.63 -4.80
C ASN A 148 12.91 -8.67 -5.60
N ILE A 149 13.40 -7.54 -6.07
CA ILE A 149 14.59 -7.43 -6.93
C ILE A 149 15.45 -6.25 -6.53
N PRO A 150 16.78 -6.35 -6.61
CA PRO A 150 17.65 -5.20 -6.40
C PRO A 150 17.52 -4.23 -7.58
N ILE A 151 17.12 -2.99 -7.29
CA ILE A 151 16.99 -1.92 -8.29
C ILE A 151 18.02 -0.84 -7.98
N PRO A 152 19.04 -0.65 -8.83
CA PRO A 152 19.97 0.47 -8.69
C PRO A 152 19.24 1.83 -8.73
N ASN A 153 19.80 2.82 -8.04
CA ASN A 153 19.22 4.16 -7.93
C ASN A 153 17.85 4.23 -7.20
N ASN A 154 17.48 3.17 -6.48
CA ASN A 154 16.21 3.12 -5.73
C ASN A 154 16.38 2.33 -4.41
N ALA A 155 17.57 2.43 -3.80
CA ALA A 155 18.00 1.54 -2.72
C ALA A 155 17.08 1.59 -1.49
N THR A 156 16.75 2.78 -0.99
CA THR A 156 15.88 2.94 0.18
C THR A 156 14.45 2.47 -0.09
N TYR A 157 13.92 2.77 -1.26
CA TYR A 157 12.60 2.26 -1.64
C TYR A 157 12.57 0.73 -1.66
N VAL A 158 13.57 0.10 -2.30
CA VAL A 158 13.70 -1.36 -2.34
C VAL A 158 13.83 -1.92 -0.91
N LEU A 159 14.65 -1.32 -0.05
CA LEU A 159 14.78 -1.72 1.35
C LEU A 159 13.42 -1.73 2.06
N THR A 160 12.67 -0.62 1.96
CA THR A 160 11.37 -0.49 2.62
C THR A 160 10.34 -1.48 2.08
N LYS A 161 10.26 -1.61 0.76
CA LYS A 161 9.27 -2.49 0.12
C LYS A 161 9.61 -3.98 0.26
N ALA A 162 10.89 -4.34 0.27
CA ALA A 162 11.32 -5.70 0.59
C ALA A 162 10.96 -6.08 2.04
N GLY A 163 11.20 -5.18 2.99
CA GLY A 163 10.79 -5.36 4.39
C GLY A 163 9.29 -5.54 4.54
N VAL A 164 8.48 -4.66 3.94
CA VAL A 164 7.01 -4.76 3.98
C VAL A 164 6.50 -6.03 3.30
N ASN A 165 7.09 -6.44 2.17
CA ASN A 165 6.73 -7.69 1.50
C ASN A 165 6.95 -8.89 2.43
N ALA A 166 8.15 -9.03 2.99
CA ALA A 166 8.51 -10.14 3.87
C ALA A 166 7.68 -10.14 5.17
N PHE A 167 7.54 -8.97 5.81
CA PHE A 167 6.73 -8.79 7.02
C PHE A 167 5.28 -9.23 6.79
N THR A 168 4.65 -8.76 5.71
CA THR A 168 3.25 -9.06 5.42
C THR A 168 3.03 -10.53 5.15
N GLU A 169 3.95 -11.16 4.42
CA GLU A 169 3.85 -12.60 4.12
C GLU A 169 4.10 -13.48 5.35
N ALA A 170 5.03 -13.10 6.23
CA ALA A 170 5.23 -13.78 7.51
C ALA A 170 3.97 -13.69 8.37
N LEU A 171 3.45 -12.47 8.52
CA LEU A 171 2.24 -12.21 9.31
C LEU A 171 1.01 -12.96 8.77
N HIS A 172 0.88 -13.11 7.44
CA HIS A 172 -0.17 -13.94 6.85
C HIS A 172 -0.19 -15.37 7.41
N TYR A 173 0.98 -15.97 7.62
CA TYR A 173 1.08 -17.32 8.16
C TYR A 173 0.86 -17.38 9.67
N GLU A 174 1.33 -16.36 10.41
CA GLU A 174 1.13 -16.26 11.85
C GLU A 174 -0.35 -16.11 12.23
N LEU A 175 -1.13 -15.44 11.37
CA LEU A 175 -2.55 -15.18 11.61
C LEU A 175 -3.48 -16.34 11.24
N LYS A 176 -2.96 -17.50 10.85
CA LYS A 176 -3.79 -18.68 10.61
C LYS A 176 -4.63 -19.02 11.84
N ASN A 177 -5.91 -19.31 11.59
CA ASN A 177 -6.90 -19.68 12.63
C ASN A 177 -7.25 -18.57 13.63
N THR A 178 -6.82 -17.33 13.44
CA THR A 178 -7.20 -16.20 14.30
C THR A 178 -8.49 -15.48 13.87
N GLY A 179 -8.98 -15.77 12.66
CA GLY A 179 -10.08 -15.02 12.06
C GLY A 179 -9.63 -13.73 11.35
N VAL A 180 -8.33 -13.40 11.38
CA VAL A 180 -7.75 -12.22 10.74
C VAL A 180 -7.01 -12.62 9.46
N SER A 181 -7.28 -11.90 8.35
CA SER A 181 -6.53 -12.05 7.09
C SER A 181 -5.45 -10.99 6.94
N CYS A 182 -4.33 -11.35 6.31
CA CYS A 182 -3.27 -10.40 5.97
C CYS A 182 -2.83 -10.64 4.54
N THR A 183 -2.95 -9.61 3.70
CA THR A 183 -2.68 -9.68 2.25
C THR A 183 -1.63 -8.65 1.87
N LEU A 184 -0.60 -9.09 1.16
CA LEU A 184 0.36 -8.22 0.49
C LEU A 184 -0.20 -7.78 -0.86
N LEU A 185 -0.34 -6.49 -1.07
CA LEU A 185 -0.49 -5.90 -2.40
C LEU A 185 0.90 -5.51 -2.92
N ALA A 186 1.36 -6.15 -3.99
CA ALA A 186 2.67 -5.90 -4.60
C ALA A 186 2.51 -5.43 -6.06
N PRO A 187 2.08 -4.17 -6.29
CA PRO A 187 1.89 -3.66 -7.64
C PRO A 187 3.22 -3.52 -8.37
N GLY A 188 3.18 -3.68 -9.67
CA GLY A 188 4.21 -3.22 -10.59
C GLY A 188 3.93 -1.78 -11.05
N PRO A 189 4.30 -1.41 -12.29
CA PRO A 189 3.99 -0.10 -12.84
C PRO A 189 2.48 0.15 -12.87
N VAL A 190 2.05 1.26 -12.28
CA VAL A 190 0.65 1.72 -12.28
C VAL A 190 0.59 3.02 -13.06
N ARG A 191 -0.37 3.12 -14.00
CA ARG A 191 -0.58 4.34 -14.78
C ARG A 191 -0.95 5.49 -13.85
N ASP A 192 -0.46 6.68 -14.16
CA ASP A 192 -0.66 7.89 -13.36
C ASP A 192 -0.06 7.84 -11.93
N ALA A 193 0.79 6.84 -11.66
CA ALA A 193 1.58 6.87 -10.43
C ALA A 193 2.35 8.20 -10.33
N VAL A 194 2.43 8.75 -9.11
CA VAL A 194 3.19 9.97 -8.86
C VAL A 194 4.67 9.63 -9.00
N ILE A 195 5.16 9.78 -10.23
CA ILE A 195 6.57 9.64 -10.62
C ILE A 195 7.03 11.06 -10.98
N PRO A 196 8.24 11.47 -10.62
CA PRO A 196 8.82 12.74 -11.08
C PRO A 196 8.71 12.90 -12.59
N GLU A 197 8.39 14.12 -13.07
CA GLU A 197 8.10 14.34 -14.50
C GLU A 197 9.26 13.97 -15.43
N ASN A 198 10.50 14.13 -14.98
CA ASN A 198 11.71 13.71 -15.68
C ASN A 198 11.81 12.20 -15.89
N GLU A 199 11.11 11.38 -15.09
CA GLU A 199 11.13 9.92 -15.14
C GLU A 199 9.92 9.33 -15.86
N LYS A 200 8.77 10.03 -15.85
CA LYS A 200 7.55 9.62 -16.59
C LYS A 200 7.84 9.28 -18.05
N SER A 201 8.68 10.08 -18.70
CA SER A 201 8.92 9.98 -20.12
C SER A 201 9.65 8.69 -20.56
N ILE A 202 10.36 8.02 -19.66
CA ILE A 202 11.16 6.83 -19.99
C ILE A 202 10.33 5.58 -19.74
N VAL A 203 9.67 5.49 -18.60
CA VAL A 203 8.79 4.36 -18.26
C VAL A 203 7.60 4.32 -19.23
N ASP A 204 6.99 5.46 -19.54
CA ASP A 204 5.88 5.58 -20.50
C ASP A 204 6.25 5.15 -21.93
N LYS A 205 7.53 5.37 -22.33
CA LYS A 205 8.00 4.97 -23.67
C LYS A 205 8.35 3.49 -23.80
N VAL A 206 8.67 2.84 -22.68
CA VAL A 206 9.18 1.47 -22.70
C VAL A 206 8.11 0.44 -22.38
N VAL A 207 7.09 0.81 -21.61
CA VAL A 207 5.99 -0.10 -21.23
C VAL A 207 4.80 0.13 -22.15
N PRO A 208 4.42 -0.85 -23.01
CA PRO A 208 3.23 -0.76 -23.84
C PRO A 208 1.97 -0.51 -23.00
N ASP A 209 1.03 0.27 -23.54
CA ASP A 209 -0.20 0.69 -22.85
C ASP A 209 -1.00 -0.46 -22.25
N VAL A 210 -1.06 -1.59 -22.95
CA VAL A 210 -1.79 -2.80 -22.53
C VAL A 210 -1.21 -3.46 -21.27
N LEU A 211 0.01 -3.13 -20.91
CA LEU A 211 0.73 -3.74 -19.77
C LEU A 211 0.62 -2.92 -18.48
N TRP A 212 0.11 -1.69 -18.58
CA TRP A 212 -0.14 -0.87 -17.42
C TRP A 212 -1.36 -1.36 -16.65
N THR A 213 -1.29 -1.25 -15.33
CA THR A 213 -2.48 -1.41 -14.49
C THR A 213 -2.99 -0.04 -14.05
N THR A 214 -4.29 0.06 -13.72
CA THR A 214 -4.90 1.28 -13.19
C THR A 214 -5.09 1.18 -11.68
N TYR A 215 -5.33 2.31 -11.02
CA TYR A 215 -5.64 2.33 -9.60
C TYR A 215 -6.91 1.53 -9.29
N GLU A 216 -7.94 1.62 -10.14
CA GLU A 216 -9.21 0.90 -9.99
C GLU A 216 -9.01 -0.61 -10.13
N SER A 217 -8.20 -1.05 -11.08
CA SER A 217 -7.85 -2.47 -11.23
C SER A 217 -7.09 -2.97 -10.02
N CYS A 218 -6.12 -2.18 -9.51
CA CYS A 218 -5.41 -2.50 -8.28
C CYS A 218 -6.36 -2.64 -7.09
N ALA A 219 -7.29 -1.69 -6.91
CA ALA A 219 -8.24 -1.71 -5.82
C ALA A 219 -9.13 -2.95 -5.87
N LYS A 220 -9.74 -3.20 -7.01
CA LYS A 220 -10.63 -4.35 -7.23
C LYS A 220 -9.92 -5.68 -6.96
N GLU A 221 -8.77 -5.92 -7.62
CA GLU A 221 -8.01 -7.16 -7.44
C GLU A 221 -7.53 -7.34 -5.98
N THR A 222 -7.24 -6.23 -5.29
CA THR A 222 -6.83 -6.24 -3.87
C THR A 222 -7.98 -6.70 -2.98
N LEU A 223 -9.16 -6.09 -3.07
CA LEU A 223 -10.30 -6.46 -2.24
C LEU A 223 -10.77 -7.89 -2.51
N GLU A 224 -10.73 -8.34 -3.77
CA GLU A 224 -11.00 -9.75 -4.12
C GLU A 224 -9.97 -10.71 -3.50
N ALA A 225 -8.69 -10.33 -3.46
CA ALA A 225 -7.63 -11.13 -2.85
C ALA A 225 -7.77 -11.20 -1.33
N MET A 226 -8.07 -10.06 -0.68
CA MET A 226 -8.34 -9.99 0.75
C MET A 226 -9.55 -10.85 1.14
N ALA A 227 -10.64 -10.77 0.38
CA ALA A 227 -11.84 -11.58 0.59
C ALA A 227 -11.57 -13.09 0.49
N LYS A 228 -10.59 -13.50 -0.30
CA LYS A 228 -10.16 -14.91 -0.47
C LYS A 228 -9.00 -15.28 0.45
N ASN A 229 -8.60 -14.40 1.37
CA ASN A 229 -7.43 -14.54 2.23
C ASN A 229 -6.16 -14.96 1.46
N ARG A 230 -5.92 -14.33 0.31
CA ARG A 230 -4.70 -14.59 -0.46
C ARG A 230 -3.52 -13.90 0.20
N ARG A 231 -2.41 -14.62 0.32
CA ARG A 231 -1.15 -14.08 0.87
C ARG A 231 -0.66 -12.85 0.10
N ARG A 232 -0.72 -12.92 -1.23
CA ARG A 232 -0.19 -11.89 -2.15
C ARG A 232 -1.13 -11.68 -3.33
N VAL A 233 -1.25 -10.43 -3.74
CA VAL A 233 -1.83 -10.03 -5.01
C VAL A 233 -0.85 -9.15 -5.77
N VAL A 234 -0.70 -9.43 -7.07
CA VAL A 234 0.13 -8.67 -8.00
C VAL A 234 -0.77 -8.25 -9.15
N PRO A 235 -1.30 -7.01 -9.13
CA PRO A 235 -2.24 -6.55 -10.15
C PRO A 235 -1.57 -6.35 -11.52
N GLY A 236 -2.34 -6.58 -12.56
CA GLY A 236 -1.92 -6.37 -13.94
C GLY A 236 -1.09 -7.51 -14.55
N PRO A 237 -1.17 -7.69 -15.87
CA PRO A 237 -0.55 -8.82 -16.55
C PRO A 237 0.98 -8.77 -16.54
N LEU A 238 1.57 -7.59 -16.78
CA LEU A 238 3.02 -7.42 -16.76
C LEU A 238 3.60 -7.71 -15.36
N SER A 239 2.96 -7.16 -14.35
CA SER A 239 3.40 -7.34 -12.96
C SER A 239 3.33 -8.81 -12.54
N LYS A 240 2.29 -9.53 -12.96
CA LYS A 240 2.15 -10.99 -12.74
C LYS A 240 3.30 -11.75 -13.42
N ALA A 241 3.60 -11.44 -14.68
CA ALA A 241 4.69 -12.06 -15.42
C ALA A 241 6.05 -11.77 -14.77
N MET A 242 6.33 -10.49 -14.41
CA MET A 242 7.56 -10.11 -13.71
C MET A 242 7.70 -10.78 -12.35
N ASN A 243 6.61 -10.93 -11.60
CA ASN A 243 6.64 -11.62 -10.32
C ASN A 243 7.01 -13.10 -10.46
N VAL A 244 6.49 -13.78 -11.50
CA VAL A 244 6.88 -15.17 -11.80
C VAL A 244 8.35 -15.24 -12.18
N VAL A 245 8.81 -14.35 -13.07
CA VAL A 245 10.22 -14.31 -13.50
C VAL A 245 11.14 -14.04 -12.30
N SER A 246 10.81 -13.06 -11.45
CA SER A 246 11.64 -12.74 -10.27
C SER A 246 11.66 -13.83 -9.20
N SER A 247 10.66 -14.71 -9.17
CA SER A 247 10.62 -15.83 -8.23
C SER A 247 11.43 -17.06 -8.68
N VAL A 248 11.72 -17.16 -9.98
CA VAL A 248 12.38 -18.33 -10.58
C VAL A 248 13.78 -18.01 -11.12
N ALA A 249 13.99 -16.80 -11.64
CA ALA A 249 15.26 -16.42 -12.24
C ALA A 249 16.33 -16.07 -11.19
N PRO A 250 17.56 -16.59 -11.32
CA PRO A 250 18.65 -16.23 -10.42
C PRO A 250 18.92 -14.72 -10.45
N THR A 251 19.11 -14.11 -9.29
CA THR A 251 19.39 -12.67 -9.13
C THR A 251 20.57 -12.21 -9.99
N ARG A 252 21.56 -13.09 -10.22
CA ARG A 252 22.72 -12.84 -11.10
C ARG A 252 22.35 -12.53 -12.56
N VAL A 253 21.20 -13.04 -13.03
CA VAL A 253 20.70 -12.79 -14.40
C VAL A 253 19.81 -11.55 -14.44
N LEU A 254 19.00 -11.34 -13.40
CA LEU A 254 18.08 -10.20 -13.33
C LEU A 254 18.81 -8.86 -13.09
N SER A 255 19.82 -8.84 -12.19
CA SER A 255 20.50 -7.61 -11.80
C SER A 255 21.18 -6.86 -12.96
N PRO A 256 21.90 -7.49 -13.91
CA PRO A 256 22.48 -6.79 -15.05
C PRO A 256 21.43 -6.20 -16.00
N VAL A 257 20.35 -6.94 -16.22
CA VAL A 257 19.24 -6.48 -17.10
C VAL A 257 18.53 -5.28 -16.47
N MET A 258 18.25 -5.34 -15.18
CA MET A 258 17.67 -4.23 -14.45
C MET A 258 18.63 -3.04 -14.36
N GLY A 259 19.90 -3.28 -14.09
CA GLY A 259 20.94 -2.24 -14.08
C GLY A 259 21.10 -1.53 -15.43
N TRP A 260 20.99 -2.25 -16.55
CA TRP A 260 21.01 -1.64 -17.88
C TRP A 260 19.75 -0.81 -18.15
N PHE A 261 18.59 -1.33 -17.74
CA PHE A 261 17.31 -0.63 -17.89
C PHE A 261 17.30 0.69 -17.08
N TYR A 262 17.76 0.65 -15.82
CA TYR A 262 17.80 1.82 -14.94
C TYR A 262 18.95 2.78 -15.24
N LYS A 263 20.08 2.33 -15.87
CA LYS A 263 21.12 3.24 -16.38
C LYS A 263 20.63 4.17 -17.49
N LYS A 264 19.57 3.79 -18.21
CA LYS A 264 18.92 4.67 -19.19
C LYS A 264 17.94 5.66 -18.56
N MET A 265 17.66 5.51 -17.27
CA MET A 265 16.75 6.36 -16.49
C MET A 265 17.50 7.40 -15.64
N SER A 266 18.80 7.28 -15.50
CA SER A 266 19.72 8.27 -14.90
C SER A 266 20.39 9.08 -15.99
#